data_d7093d3e93e27e25827c3fb1d4815d75
#
_entry.id   d7093d3e93e27e25827c3fb1d4815d75
#
_cell.length_a   1.000
_cell.length_b   1.000
_cell.length_c   1.000
_cell.angle_alpha   90.00
_cell.angle_beta   90.00
_cell.angle_gamma   90.00
#
_symmetry.space_group_name_H-M   'P 1'
#
loop_
_entity.id
_entity.type
_entity.pdbx_description
1 polymer ?
#
loop_
_entity_poly.entity_id
_entity_poly.type
_entity_poly.pdbx_seq_one_letter_code
_entity_poly.pdbx_strand_id
1 'polypeptide(L)'
;NLKDWVITNLKKFQIKANITNIKVLCYPRILGYVFNPLSIFYCYEKEKLVAIFYEVKNTFNEQHTYVFKIKNNEEIIQKCRKKFYVSPFMEMETFYNFKLLNPKDKLSVFIKQTDADGTILTATQTGDKKEFSFKQLAINFLKYPLMTIKIISSIHYEALLLWKKGAIY
;
A
#
# COMPACT_ATOMS: atom_id res chain seq x y z
N ASN A 1 0.55 4.68 -20.05
CA ASN A 1 1.53 5.07 -19.03
C ASN A 1 0.84 5.22 -17.64
N LEU A 2 1.60 5.49 -16.56
CA LEU A 2 1.06 5.61 -15.21
C LEU A 2 0.01 6.74 -15.08
N LYS A 3 0.27 7.87 -15.72
CA LYS A 3 -0.64 9.02 -15.69
C LYS A 3 -1.98 8.70 -16.34
N ASP A 4 -1.98 8.00 -17.47
CA ASP A 4 -3.21 7.59 -18.17
C ASP A 4 -4.01 6.60 -17.33
N TRP A 5 -3.33 5.65 -16.69
CA TRP A 5 -3.96 4.70 -15.79
C TRP A 5 -4.63 5.41 -14.60
N VAL A 6 -3.96 6.38 -13.98
CA VAL A 6 -4.53 7.20 -12.90
C VAL A 6 -5.74 7.98 -13.38
N ILE A 7 -5.65 8.66 -14.54
CA ILE A 7 -6.76 9.46 -15.09
C ILE A 7 -7.97 8.57 -15.40
N THR A 8 -7.75 7.39 -15.97
CA THR A 8 -8.81 6.43 -16.28
C THR A 8 -9.54 5.97 -15.00
N ASN A 9 -8.78 5.66 -13.94
CA ASN A 9 -9.38 5.29 -12.67
C ASN A 9 -10.12 6.46 -12.01
N LEU A 10 -9.58 7.68 -12.03
CA LEU A 10 -10.28 8.86 -11.52
C LEU A 10 -11.64 9.07 -12.22
N LYS A 11 -11.68 8.93 -13.55
CA LYS A 11 -12.94 9.01 -14.33
C LYS A 11 -13.94 7.93 -13.89
N LYS A 12 -13.48 6.68 -13.72
CA LYS A 12 -14.31 5.56 -13.26
C LYS A 12 -14.95 5.83 -11.88
N PHE A 13 -14.22 6.49 -10.99
CA PHE A 13 -14.71 6.89 -9.67
C PHE A 13 -15.31 8.30 -9.62
N GLN A 14 -15.57 8.93 -10.78
CA GLN A 14 -16.18 10.26 -10.91
C GLN A 14 -15.43 11.37 -10.17
N ILE A 15 -14.11 11.23 -10.03
CA ILE A 15 -13.24 12.22 -9.41
C ILE A 15 -12.70 13.15 -10.51
N LYS A 16 -13.17 14.39 -10.54
CA LYS A 16 -12.68 15.43 -11.45
C LYS A 16 -11.45 16.07 -10.82
N ALA A 17 -10.27 15.86 -11.41
CA ALA A 17 -9.01 16.48 -11.00
C ALA A 17 -8.03 16.50 -12.18
N ASN A 18 -7.26 17.58 -12.29
CA ASN A 18 -6.19 17.70 -13.28
C ASN A 18 -4.85 17.28 -12.65
N ILE A 19 -4.49 16.00 -12.80
CA ILE A 19 -3.29 15.46 -12.17
C ILE A 19 -2.04 15.99 -12.84
N THR A 20 -1.25 16.72 -12.07
CA THR A 20 0.03 17.28 -12.50
C THR A 20 1.23 16.44 -12.03
N ASN A 21 1.12 15.79 -10.86
CA ASN A 21 2.18 14.97 -10.28
C ASN A 21 1.62 13.73 -9.57
N ILE A 22 2.38 12.62 -9.60
CA ILE A 22 2.06 11.37 -8.92
C ILE A 22 3.30 10.93 -8.15
N LYS A 23 3.18 10.79 -6.83
CA LYS A 23 4.21 10.15 -6.00
C LYS A 23 3.78 8.73 -5.70
N VAL A 24 4.69 7.78 -5.81
CA VAL A 24 4.40 6.36 -5.58
C VAL A 24 5.22 5.85 -4.41
N LEU A 25 4.55 5.25 -3.43
CA LEU A 25 5.18 4.44 -2.40
C LEU A 25 5.10 2.98 -2.84
N CYS A 26 6.25 2.37 -3.06
CA CYS A 26 6.36 0.96 -3.44
C CYS A 26 7.75 0.43 -3.07
N TYR A 27 7.90 -0.89 -3.01
CA TYR A 27 9.23 -1.49 -2.92
C TYR A 27 9.93 -1.44 -4.28
N PRO A 28 11.26 -1.21 -4.29
CA PRO A 28 12.03 -1.18 -5.52
C PRO A 28 12.17 -2.58 -6.13
N ARG A 29 12.23 -2.65 -7.45
CA ARG A 29 12.60 -3.87 -8.18
C ARG A 29 14.10 -4.09 -8.03
N ILE A 30 14.50 -5.25 -7.51
CA ILE A 30 15.90 -5.63 -7.31
C ILE A 30 16.17 -6.88 -8.14
N LEU A 31 17.20 -6.86 -8.98
CA LEU A 31 17.57 -7.97 -9.87
C LEU A 31 16.39 -8.50 -10.71
N GLY A 32 15.54 -7.60 -11.18
CA GLY A 32 14.38 -7.95 -11.99
C GLY A 32 13.16 -8.43 -11.22
N TYR A 33 13.24 -8.60 -9.91
CA TYR A 33 12.16 -9.12 -9.08
C TYR A 33 11.64 -8.11 -8.05
N VAL A 34 10.31 -8.06 -7.91
CA VAL A 34 9.63 -7.25 -6.89
C VAL A 34 8.29 -7.88 -6.52
N PHE A 35 7.95 -7.83 -5.25
CA PHE A 35 6.61 -8.07 -4.75
C PHE A 35 6.17 -6.89 -3.90
N ASN A 36 5.12 -6.20 -4.33
CA ASN A 36 4.49 -5.09 -3.63
C ASN A 36 3.12 -5.55 -3.11
N PRO A 37 2.99 -5.99 -1.85
CA PRO A 37 1.69 -6.32 -1.28
C PRO A 37 0.76 -5.10 -1.22
N LEU A 38 1.36 -3.91 -1.11
CA LEU A 38 0.67 -2.63 -1.16
C LEU A 38 1.53 -1.60 -1.90
N SER A 39 0.94 -0.93 -2.89
CA SER A 39 1.47 0.29 -3.47
C SER A 39 0.50 1.44 -3.23
N ILE A 40 1.03 2.62 -2.90
CA ILE A 40 0.19 3.80 -2.66
C ILE A 40 0.55 4.88 -3.67
N PHE A 41 -0.45 5.37 -4.40
CA PHE A 41 -0.28 6.45 -5.38
C PHE A 41 -0.92 7.72 -4.82
N TYR A 42 -0.09 8.71 -4.55
CA TYR A 42 -0.49 10.04 -4.10
C TYR A 42 -0.61 10.94 -5.33
N CYS A 43 -1.84 11.32 -5.68
CA CYS A 43 -2.15 12.07 -6.89
C CYS A 43 -2.36 13.54 -6.57
N TYR A 44 -1.55 14.41 -7.17
CA TYR A 44 -1.54 15.84 -6.92
C TYR A 44 -2.05 16.63 -8.12
N GLU A 45 -2.83 17.66 -7.82
CA GLU A 45 -3.12 18.78 -8.69
C GLU A 45 -2.31 19.98 -8.19
N LYS A 46 -1.26 20.37 -8.92
CA LYS A 46 -0.22 21.29 -8.43
C LYS A 46 0.37 20.75 -7.11
N GLU A 47 0.31 21.52 -6.03
CA GLU A 47 0.81 21.13 -4.70
C GLU A 47 -0.26 20.47 -3.81
N LYS A 48 -1.51 20.42 -4.28
CA LYS A 48 -2.62 19.88 -3.51
C LYS A 48 -2.79 18.38 -3.78
N LEU A 49 -2.78 17.57 -2.73
CA LEU A 49 -3.14 16.16 -2.82
C LEU A 49 -4.66 16.05 -3.02
N VAL A 50 -5.10 15.43 -4.12
CA VAL A 50 -6.52 15.38 -4.52
C VAL A 50 -7.10 13.99 -4.52
N ALA A 51 -6.26 12.96 -4.68
CA ALA A 51 -6.69 11.57 -4.60
C ALA A 51 -5.55 10.67 -4.11
N ILE A 52 -5.93 9.55 -3.50
CA ILE A 52 -5.02 8.46 -3.15
C ILE A 52 -5.58 7.15 -3.69
N PHE A 53 -4.68 6.33 -4.23
CA PHE A 53 -4.98 4.97 -4.65
C PHE A 53 -4.16 4.00 -3.81
N TYR A 54 -4.83 2.99 -3.26
CA TYR A 54 -4.19 1.85 -2.60
C TYR A 54 -4.32 0.65 -3.51
N GLU A 55 -3.23 0.24 -4.15
CA GLU A 55 -3.19 -0.96 -4.95
C GLU A 55 -2.69 -2.10 -4.07
N VAL A 56 -3.57 -3.05 -3.81
CA VAL A 56 -3.29 -4.24 -3.00
C VAL A 56 -3.08 -5.42 -3.94
N LYS A 57 -2.02 -6.19 -3.70
CA LYS A 57 -1.68 -7.37 -4.48
C LYS A 57 -1.55 -8.59 -3.56
N ASN A 58 -2.13 -9.73 -3.98
CA ASN A 58 -1.98 -11.00 -3.30
C ASN A 58 -0.83 -11.83 -3.90
N THR A 59 -0.53 -12.96 -3.27
CA THR A 59 0.51 -13.89 -3.74
C THR A 59 0.11 -14.67 -5.01
N PHE A 60 -1.18 -14.66 -5.39
CA PHE A 60 -1.71 -15.27 -6.61
C PHE A 60 -1.59 -14.37 -7.85
N ASN A 61 -0.87 -13.23 -7.72
CA ASN A 61 -0.67 -12.23 -8.77
C ASN A 61 -1.95 -11.47 -9.18
N GLU A 62 -2.98 -11.50 -8.36
CA GLU A 62 -4.16 -10.68 -8.51
C GLU A 62 -3.97 -9.34 -7.81
N GLN A 63 -4.68 -8.30 -8.27
CA GLN A 63 -4.60 -6.97 -7.67
C GLN A 63 -5.95 -6.25 -7.67
N HIS A 64 -6.13 -5.38 -6.69
CA HIS A 64 -7.29 -4.51 -6.56
C HIS A 64 -6.89 -3.12 -6.11
N THR A 65 -7.56 -2.10 -6.65
CA THR A 65 -7.26 -0.71 -6.34
C THR A 65 -8.44 -0.04 -5.64
N TYR A 66 -8.19 0.42 -4.40
CA TYR A 66 -9.10 1.29 -3.68
C TYR A 66 -8.77 2.75 -4.01
N VAL A 67 -9.76 3.54 -4.38
CA VAL A 67 -9.58 4.95 -4.81
C VAL A 67 -10.35 5.87 -3.89
N PHE A 68 -9.68 6.90 -3.37
CA PHE A 68 -10.27 7.88 -2.48
C PHE A 68 -9.98 9.31 -2.94
N LYS A 69 -11.02 10.12 -2.95
CA LYS A 69 -10.89 11.56 -3.09
C LYS A 69 -10.46 12.18 -1.77
N ILE A 70 -9.48 13.06 -1.81
CA ILE A 70 -8.98 13.76 -0.62
C ILE A 70 -9.71 15.10 -0.47
N LYS A 71 -10.24 15.32 0.72
CA LYS A 71 -10.94 16.58 1.08
C LYS A 71 -10.07 17.49 1.96
N ASN A 72 -9.30 16.87 2.88
CA ASN A 72 -8.38 17.55 3.78
C ASN A 72 -6.97 16.99 3.61
N ASN A 73 -5.94 17.84 3.59
CA ASN A 73 -4.54 17.46 3.35
C ASN A 73 -3.69 17.33 4.62
N GLU A 74 -4.21 17.67 5.77
CA GLU A 74 -3.44 17.61 7.04
C GLU A 74 -3.37 16.19 7.57
N GLU A 75 -4.50 15.55 7.75
CA GLU A 75 -4.60 14.17 8.18
C GLU A 75 -5.48 13.39 7.20
N ILE A 76 -4.92 12.32 6.63
CA ILE A 76 -5.58 11.51 5.63
C ILE A 76 -6.15 10.28 6.33
N ILE A 77 -7.46 10.32 6.62
CA ILE A 77 -8.19 9.21 7.24
C ILE A 77 -9.23 8.70 6.26
N GLN A 78 -9.22 7.40 6.01
CA GLN A 78 -10.14 6.76 5.06
C GLN A 78 -10.58 5.40 5.59
N LYS A 79 -11.83 5.04 5.31
CA LYS A 79 -12.40 3.74 5.67
C LYS A 79 -13.10 3.15 4.45
N CYS A 80 -12.92 1.84 4.22
CA CYS A 80 -13.66 1.11 3.21
C CYS A 80 -13.89 -0.35 3.63
N ARG A 81 -14.92 -0.96 3.05
CA ARG A 81 -15.13 -2.42 3.16
C ARG A 81 -14.07 -3.13 2.32
N LYS A 82 -13.54 -4.23 2.83
CA LYS A 82 -12.65 -5.11 2.08
C LYS A 82 -13.40 -5.68 0.90
N LYS A 83 -12.81 -5.56 -0.30
CA LYS A 83 -13.38 -6.03 -1.57
C LYS A 83 -12.44 -6.99 -2.30
N PHE A 84 -11.30 -7.30 -1.70
CA PHE A 84 -10.26 -8.07 -2.34
C PHE A 84 -9.75 -9.18 -1.42
N TYR A 85 -9.65 -10.38 -1.97
CA TYR A 85 -9.14 -11.54 -1.27
C TYR A 85 -7.60 -11.50 -1.23
N VAL A 86 -7.05 -11.31 -0.03
CA VAL A 86 -5.61 -11.15 0.19
C VAL A 86 -4.99 -12.41 0.77
N SER A 87 -5.73 -13.10 1.64
CA SER A 87 -5.24 -14.26 2.38
C SER A 87 -6.41 -15.20 2.71
N PRO A 88 -6.19 -16.53 2.65
CA PRO A 88 -7.20 -17.50 3.03
C PRO A 88 -7.59 -17.43 4.53
N PHE A 89 -6.71 -16.88 5.36
CA PHE A 89 -6.93 -16.76 6.81
C PHE A 89 -7.62 -15.45 7.22
N MET A 90 -8.08 -14.65 6.26
CA MET A 90 -8.71 -13.36 6.53
C MET A 90 -10.06 -13.24 5.84
N GLU A 91 -11.11 -13.12 6.64
CA GLU A 91 -12.48 -12.97 6.17
C GLU A 91 -12.67 -11.74 5.28
N MET A 92 -13.69 -11.79 4.42
CA MET A 92 -14.04 -10.70 3.51
C MET A 92 -14.92 -9.64 4.18
N GLU A 93 -15.66 -10.00 5.23
CA GLU A 93 -16.57 -9.08 5.93
C GLU A 93 -15.86 -8.17 6.94
N THR A 94 -14.87 -7.45 6.44
CA THR A 94 -14.01 -6.58 7.24
C THR A 94 -13.87 -5.20 6.63
N PHE A 95 -13.36 -4.25 7.41
CA PHE A 95 -13.10 -2.88 6.99
C PHE A 95 -11.63 -2.55 7.13
N TYR A 96 -11.10 -1.85 6.12
CA TYR A 96 -9.81 -1.19 6.21
C TYR A 96 -9.99 0.25 6.68
N ASN A 97 -9.21 0.63 7.68
CA ASN A 97 -9.07 2.00 8.15
C ASN A 97 -7.63 2.43 7.87
N PHE A 98 -7.48 3.41 6.99
CA PHE A 98 -6.19 3.99 6.61
C PHE A 98 -6.01 5.31 7.32
N LYS A 99 -4.82 5.52 7.89
CA LYS A 99 -4.38 6.79 8.44
C LYS A 99 -2.97 7.08 7.91
N LEU A 100 -2.83 8.18 7.15
CA LEU A 100 -1.59 8.52 6.48
C LEU A 100 -1.24 9.99 6.72
N LEU A 101 0.05 10.28 6.66
CA LEU A 101 0.55 11.64 6.46
C LEU A 101 0.79 11.90 4.98
N ASN A 102 0.59 13.14 4.54
CA ASN A 102 1.03 13.55 3.22
C ASN A 102 2.57 13.43 3.14
N PRO A 103 3.14 12.61 2.24
CA PRO A 103 4.58 12.31 2.25
C PRO A 103 5.40 13.53 1.84
N LYS A 104 6.10 14.10 2.80
CA LYS A 104 7.11 15.17 2.65
C LYS A 104 8.47 14.62 3.04
N ASP A 105 8.98 15.01 4.20
CA ASP A 105 10.25 14.51 4.74
C ASP A 105 10.09 13.23 5.57
N LYS A 106 8.88 12.99 6.04
CA LYS A 106 8.50 11.78 6.78
C LYS A 106 7.39 11.04 6.05
N LEU A 107 7.48 9.73 6.07
CA LEU A 107 6.44 8.79 5.65
C LEU A 107 5.79 8.20 6.89
N SER A 108 4.47 8.18 6.93
CA SER A 108 3.69 7.43 7.91
C SER A 108 2.45 6.87 7.24
N VAL A 109 2.35 5.55 7.25
CA VAL A 109 1.19 4.78 6.79
C VAL A 109 0.78 3.87 7.92
N PHE A 110 -0.45 4.00 8.35
CA PHE A 110 -1.07 3.13 9.34
C PHE A 110 -2.33 2.52 8.74
N ILE A 111 -2.45 1.20 8.81
CA ILE A 111 -3.58 0.44 8.30
C ILE A 111 -4.09 -0.43 9.43
N LYS A 112 -5.38 -0.32 9.70
CA LYS A 112 -6.09 -1.15 10.67
C LYS A 112 -7.20 -1.88 9.96
N GLN A 113 -7.23 -3.21 10.05
CA GLN A 113 -8.33 -4.04 9.59
C GLN A 113 -9.20 -4.43 10.79
N THR A 114 -10.50 -4.26 10.64
CA THR A 114 -11.48 -4.52 11.70
C THR A 114 -12.65 -5.34 11.15
N ASP A 115 -13.24 -6.17 12.00
CA ASP A 115 -14.53 -6.83 11.80
C ASP A 115 -15.57 -6.34 12.84
N ALA A 116 -16.60 -7.15 13.09
CA ALA A 116 -17.61 -6.88 14.09
C ALA A 116 -17.07 -7.00 15.55
N ASP A 117 -16.10 -7.88 15.77
CA ASP A 117 -15.53 -8.20 17.09
C ASP A 117 -14.36 -7.27 17.45
N GLY A 118 -13.82 -6.54 16.47
CA GLY A 118 -12.79 -5.54 16.74
C GLY A 118 -11.63 -5.49 15.74
N THR A 119 -10.41 -5.41 16.26
CA THR A 119 -9.21 -5.27 15.43
C THR A 119 -8.61 -6.63 15.13
N ILE A 120 -8.53 -6.97 13.84
CA ILE A 120 -7.93 -8.21 13.34
C ILE A 120 -6.43 -8.01 13.07
N LEU A 121 -6.09 -6.90 12.40
CA LEU A 121 -4.74 -6.63 11.95
C LEU A 121 -4.41 -5.14 12.08
N THR A 122 -3.17 -4.88 12.47
CA THR A 122 -2.57 -3.54 12.42
C THR A 122 -1.26 -3.62 11.66
N ALA A 123 -1.09 -2.78 10.64
CA ALA A 123 0.15 -2.66 9.89
C ALA A 123 0.60 -1.20 9.90
N THR A 124 1.90 -0.99 10.11
CA THR A 124 2.50 0.35 10.15
C THR A 124 3.75 0.38 9.29
N GLN A 125 3.90 1.43 8.50
CA GLN A 125 5.11 1.72 7.75
C GLN A 125 5.51 3.16 7.98
N THR A 126 6.71 3.37 8.50
CA THR A 126 7.29 4.70 8.73
C THR A 126 8.65 4.81 8.09
N GLY A 127 9.07 6.02 7.78
CA GLY A 127 10.39 6.27 7.20
C GLY A 127 10.70 7.76 7.09
N ASP A 128 12.00 8.05 6.96
CA ASP A 128 12.52 9.37 6.68
C ASP A 128 12.98 9.45 5.23
N LYS A 129 12.72 10.60 4.60
CA LYS A 129 13.19 10.88 3.25
C LYS A 129 14.71 10.90 3.24
N LYS A 130 15.30 10.24 2.25
CA LYS A 130 16.73 10.31 1.94
C LYS A 130 16.92 10.82 0.53
N GLU A 131 18.09 11.35 0.26
CA GLU A 131 18.47 11.75 -1.09
C GLU A 131 18.52 10.53 -2.01
N PHE A 132 17.97 10.67 -3.21
CA PHE A 132 18.01 9.62 -4.23
C PHE A 132 19.36 9.68 -4.96
N SER A 133 20.35 8.97 -4.41
CA SER A 133 21.69 8.89 -4.96
C SER A 133 22.16 7.44 -5.07
N PHE A 134 23.12 7.17 -5.97
CA PHE A 134 23.71 5.83 -6.13
C PHE A 134 24.32 5.34 -4.81
N LYS A 135 25.01 6.21 -4.07
CA LYS A 135 25.59 5.89 -2.75
C LYS A 135 24.51 5.43 -1.78
N GLN A 136 23.40 6.16 -1.69
CA GLN A 136 22.29 5.82 -0.78
C GLN A 136 21.60 4.52 -1.20
N LEU A 137 21.46 4.28 -2.51
CA LEU A 137 20.91 3.02 -3.01
C LEU A 137 21.82 1.83 -2.67
N ALA A 138 23.14 1.98 -2.85
CA ALA A 138 24.11 0.93 -2.52
C ALA A 138 24.11 0.63 -1.01
N ILE A 139 24.07 1.66 -0.15
CA ILE A 139 23.96 1.50 1.30
C ILE A 139 22.67 0.74 1.67
N ASN A 140 21.53 1.13 1.10
CA ASN A 140 20.27 0.47 1.38
C ASN A 140 20.24 -0.97 0.87
N PHE A 141 20.83 -1.25 -0.29
CA PHE A 141 20.94 -2.60 -0.83
C PHE A 141 21.75 -3.51 0.11
N LEU A 142 22.88 -3.02 0.63
CA LEU A 142 23.71 -3.77 1.58
C LEU A 142 23.05 -3.93 2.95
N LYS A 143 22.32 -2.90 3.41
CA LYS A 143 21.64 -2.92 4.70
C LYS A 143 20.39 -3.81 4.71
N TYR A 144 19.69 -3.87 3.57
CA TYR A 144 18.44 -4.63 3.42
C TYR A 144 18.52 -5.59 2.23
N PRO A 145 19.47 -6.56 2.25
CA PRO A 145 19.63 -7.49 1.16
C PRO A 145 18.39 -8.37 1.01
N LEU A 146 18.05 -8.70 -0.22
CA LEU A 146 16.97 -9.64 -0.54
C LEU A 146 15.60 -9.30 0.08
N MET A 147 15.29 -8.01 0.28
CA MET A 147 14.07 -7.56 0.97
C MET A 147 12.80 -8.25 0.43
N THR A 148 12.66 -8.35 -0.90
CA THR A 148 11.48 -8.99 -1.51
C THR A 148 11.38 -10.47 -1.18
N ILE A 149 12.50 -11.19 -1.18
CA ILE A 149 12.54 -12.62 -0.79
C ILE A 149 12.16 -12.77 0.68
N LYS A 150 12.67 -11.90 1.53
CA LYS A 150 12.34 -11.86 2.96
C LYS A 150 10.84 -11.67 3.19
N ILE A 151 10.21 -10.73 2.47
CA ILE A 151 8.77 -10.46 2.58
C ILE A 151 7.97 -11.70 2.18
N ILE A 152 8.27 -12.31 1.03
CA ILE A 152 7.55 -13.50 0.55
C ILE A 152 7.75 -14.67 1.49
N SER A 153 8.98 -14.93 1.92
CA SER A 153 9.27 -16.02 2.87
C SER A 153 8.53 -15.82 4.20
N SER A 154 8.46 -14.56 4.69
CA SER A 154 7.70 -14.25 5.91
C SER A 154 6.21 -14.50 5.74
N ILE A 155 5.62 -14.13 4.60
CA ILE A 155 4.20 -14.38 4.31
C ILE A 155 3.90 -15.88 4.35
N HIS A 156 4.71 -16.69 3.68
CA HIS A 156 4.51 -18.15 3.67
C HIS A 156 4.78 -18.79 5.03
N TYR A 157 5.77 -18.29 5.77
CA TYR A 157 6.07 -18.76 7.12
C TYR A 157 4.92 -18.49 8.08
N GLU A 158 4.36 -17.28 8.09
CA GLU A 158 3.18 -16.93 8.90
C GLU A 158 1.96 -17.77 8.49
N ALA A 159 1.74 -17.97 7.19
CA ALA A 159 0.68 -18.84 6.70
C ALA A 159 0.82 -20.28 7.22
N LEU A 160 2.05 -20.83 7.23
CA LEU A 160 2.34 -22.15 7.79
C LEU A 160 2.09 -22.21 9.31
N LEU A 161 2.44 -21.15 10.04
CA LEU A 161 2.17 -21.08 11.47
C LEU A 161 0.68 -21.03 11.78
N LEU A 162 -0.09 -20.26 11.01
CA LEU A 162 -1.56 -20.17 11.14
C LEU A 162 -2.20 -21.54 10.84
N TRP A 163 -1.76 -22.20 9.77
CA TRP A 163 -2.24 -23.55 9.44
C TRP A 163 -1.94 -24.56 10.55
N LYS A 164 -0.72 -24.57 11.12
CA LYS A 164 -0.35 -25.43 12.25
C LYS A 164 -1.18 -25.16 13.51
N LYS A 165 -1.66 -23.93 13.70
CA LYS A 165 -2.55 -23.54 14.81
C LYS A 165 -4.01 -23.90 14.56
N GLY A 166 -4.34 -24.57 13.44
CA GLY A 166 -5.69 -25.00 13.11
C GLY A 166 -6.55 -23.91 12.50
N ALA A 167 -5.96 -22.83 11.98
CA ALA A 167 -6.73 -21.85 11.22
C ALA A 167 -7.32 -22.51 9.97
N ILE A 168 -8.63 -22.35 9.77
CA ILE A 168 -9.36 -22.94 8.65
C ILE A 168 -8.95 -22.19 7.36
N TYR A 169 -8.74 -22.97 6.32
CA TYR A 169 -8.35 -22.49 4.97
C TYR A 169 -9.60 -22.16 4.15
#